data_c59baa6d315a98975a34745c18df0780
#
_entry.id   c59baa6d315a98975a34745c18df0780
#
_cell.length_a   1.000
_cell.length_b   1.000
_cell.length_c   1.000
_cell.angle_alpha   90.00
_cell.angle_beta   90.00
_cell.angle_gamma   90.00
#
_symmetry.space_group_name_H-M   'P 1'
#
loop_
_entity.id
_entity.type
_entity.pdbx_description
1 polymer ?
#
loop_
_entity_poly.entity_id
_entity_poly.type
_entity_poly.pdbx_seq_one_letter_code
_entity_poly.pdbx_strand_id
1 'polypeptide(L)'
;MKNYPSLERERDFFAGDSMAKVKKDISGYIITAMVAAVAGAGGGYFLSGGSSGGSEYGTAVKRIKEARKYLAEKGDPNFDDEKALEGMITGYLNAGGDKYTYYYNYNETDATTDMTNEVNGAPTAVGSGFKVDKSKNGNIILTSVTPGMAADKQGLKVNDEITAIDGISIAEQTYEKYARKILGKDNTEVRLTVLRDGEEFEINFKRDNKGGKALDFKQIGNIGYMRFFYFDDFSIGRLDDAFDSYKNINGIVVDLRDCPGGTTGRALDFVSCFVESGKVELKSYDPKDNETLEVKPGGVKCDVPIVVLVNENTASASEITTALLKDGKKDCTLVGTKTFGKGIFQYSTPLESGGYLHYTAGKFVVNGRDNWNGVGITPDVVVEMDSKLIGTDKDIQLKKAIELLD
;
A
#
# COMPACT_ATOMS: atom_id res chain seq x y z
N MET A 1 -12.97 -22.02 37.34
CA MET A 1 -11.52 -21.87 37.26
C MET A 1 -10.95 -23.18 36.71
N LYS A 2 -10.73 -23.27 35.42
CA LYS A 2 -10.00 -24.40 34.78
C LYS A 2 -8.58 -23.93 34.57
N ASN A 3 -7.62 -24.66 35.15
CA ASN A 3 -6.19 -24.43 35.01
C ASN A 3 -5.79 -24.57 33.56
N TYR A 4 -5.32 -23.52 32.94
CA TYR A 4 -4.59 -23.56 31.68
C TYR A 4 -3.12 -23.90 31.98
N PRO A 5 -2.47 -24.77 31.19
CA PRO A 5 -1.04 -25.05 31.34
C PRO A 5 -0.24 -23.78 31.04
N SER A 6 0.83 -23.58 31.81
CA SER A 6 1.69 -22.40 31.76
C SER A 6 2.30 -22.19 30.37
N LEU A 7 2.26 -20.96 29.90
CA LEU A 7 2.80 -20.44 28.63
C LEU A 7 4.30 -20.70 28.38
N GLU A 8 5.02 -21.25 29.33
CA GLU A 8 6.45 -21.60 29.14
C GLU A 8 6.68 -22.79 28.21
N ARG A 9 5.73 -23.73 28.06
CA ARG A 9 5.88 -24.86 27.12
C ARG A 9 5.53 -24.52 25.67
N GLU A 10 4.77 -23.46 25.46
CA GLU A 10 4.45 -23.01 24.10
C GLU A 10 5.51 -22.06 23.50
N ARG A 11 6.31 -21.40 24.35
CA ARG A 11 7.46 -20.61 23.87
C ARG A 11 8.50 -21.46 23.16
N ASP A 12 8.73 -22.68 23.61
CA ASP A 12 9.72 -23.57 22.99
C ASP A 12 9.22 -24.19 21.67
N PHE A 13 7.90 -24.20 21.44
CA PHE A 13 7.31 -24.70 20.18
C PHE A 13 7.33 -23.63 19.09
N PHE A 14 7.34 -22.34 19.43
CA PHE A 14 7.40 -21.23 18.48
C PHE A 14 8.81 -20.61 18.33
N ALA A 15 9.74 -20.95 19.21
CA ALA A 15 11.05 -20.35 19.25
C ALA A 15 12.13 -21.27 18.68
N GLY A 16 12.15 -21.53 17.44
CA GLY A 16 13.37 -22.05 16.86
C GLY A 16 13.25 -22.74 15.51
N ASP A 17 12.53 -23.83 15.39
CA ASP A 17 12.62 -24.64 14.16
C ASP A 17 11.37 -24.62 13.27
N SER A 18 10.18 -24.42 13.82
CA SER A 18 8.95 -24.48 13.00
C SER A 18 8.69 -23.15 12.27
N MET A 19 8.96 -22.00 12.89
CA MET A 19 8.81 -20.69 12.22
C MET A 19 9.87 -20.47 11.14
N ALA A 20 11.08 -20.97 11.32
CA ALA A 20 12.11 -20.94 10.27
C ALA A 20 11.76 -21.85 9.10
N LYS A 21 11.10 -22.99 9.36
CA LYS A 21 10.66 -23.93 8.33
C LYS A 21 9.40 -23.43 7.63
N VAL A 22 8.42 -22.90 8.34
CA VAL A 22 7.22 -22.28 7.76
C VAL A 22 7.57 -20.99 7.01
N LYS A 23 8.49 -20.13 7.54
CA LYS A 23 9.01 -18.98 6.79
C LYS A 23 9.77 -19.40 5.54
N LYS A 24 10.52 -20.49 5.59
CA LYS A 24 11.26 -20.99 4.43
C LYS A 24 10.33 -21.60 3.38
N ASP A 25 9.28 -22.27 3.80
CA ASP A 25 8.31 -22.86 2.89
C ASP A 25 7.39 -21.80 2.27
N ILE A 26 6.87 -20.84 3.05
CA ILE A 26 5.99 -19.78 2.53
C ILE A 26 6.76 -18.77 1.67
N SER A 27 7.91 -18.28 2.11
CA SER A 27 8.74 -17.41 1.27
C SER A 27 9.36 -18.14 0.09
N GLY A 28 9.71 -19.41 0.23
CA GLY A 28 10.17 -20.27 -0.87
C GLY A 28 9.08 -20.55 -1.90
N TYR A 29 7.85 -20.82 -1.49
CA TYR A 29 6.72 -21.02 -2.40
C TYR A 29 6.30 -19.72 -3.09
N ILE A 30 6.27 -18.60 -2.39
CA ILE A 30 5.98 -17.29 -2.99
C ILE A 30 7.07 -16.91 -3.99
N ILE A 31 8.35 -17.08 -3.66
CA ILE A 31 9.47 -16.78 -4.57
C ILE A 31 9.49 -17.80 -5.74
N THR A 32 9.25 -19.08 -5.51
CA THR A 32 9.28 -20.11 -6.57
C THR A 32 8.05 -20.00 -7.47
N ALA A 33 6.87 -19.70 -6.94
CA ALA A 33 5.68 -19.44 -7.74
C ALA A 33 5.82 -18.11 -8.53
N MET A 34 6.44 -17.08 -7.95
CA MET A 34 6.75 -15.83 -8.65
C MET A 34 7.75 -16.03 -9.80
N VAL A 35 8.82 -16.79 -9.58
CA VAL A 35 9.82 -17.08 -10.61
C VAL A 35 9.25 -17.99 -11.71
N ALA A 36 8.42 -18.98 -11.38
CA ALA A 36 7.79 -19.85 -12.36
C ALA A 36 6.70 -19.12 -13.18
N ALA A 37 5.94 -18.19 -12.57
CA ALA A 37 4.96 -17.38 -13.29
C ALA A 37 5.64 -16.37 -14.24
N VAL A 38 6.77 -15.80 -13.85
CA VAL A 38 7.55 -14.87 -14.70
C VAL A 38 8.22 -15.63 -15.86
N ALA A 39 8.75 -16.81 -15.63
CA ALA A 39 9.37 -17.62 -16.69
C ALA A 39 8.33 -18.27 -17.65
N GLY A 40 7.13 -18.59 -17.17
CA GLY A 40 6.08 -19.20 -17.99
C GLY A 40 5.22 -18.22 -18.79
N ALA A 41 4.93 -17.05 -18.25
CA ALA A 41 4.04 -16.07 -18.89
C ALA A 41 4.76 -15.09 -19.84
N GLY A 42 6.01 -14.74 -19.56
CA GLY A 42 6.79 -13.80 -20.39
C GLY A 42 7.30 -14.38 -21.71
N GLY A 43 7.64 -15.68 -21.73
CA GLY A 43 8.23 -16.32 -22.91
C GLY A 43 7.23 -16.68 -24.02
N GLY A 44 5.94 -16.87 -23.69
CA GLY A 44 4.92 -17.29 -24.65
C GLY A 44 4.29 -16.20 -25.49
N TYR A 45 4.31 -14.95 -25.06
CA TYR A 45 3.62 -13.86 -25.75
C TYR A 45 4.45 -13.19 -26.85
N PHE A 46 5.79 -13.28 -26.72
CA PHE A 46 6.69 -12.75 -27.76
C PHE A 46 6.82 -13.66 -28.99
N LEU A 47 6.40 -14.96 -28.90
CA LEU A 47 6.54 -15.90 -29.99
C LEU A 47 5.23 -16.24 -30.72
N SER A 48 4.07 -15.80 -30.23
CA SER A 48 2.79 -15.91 -30.95
C SER A 48 2.39 -14.55 -31.54
N GLY A 49 3.22 -14.03 -32.45
CA GLY A 49 2.97 -12.77 -33.13
C GLY A 49 1.69 -12.82 -33.94
N GLY A 50 0.63 -12.20 -33.43
CA GLY A 50 -0.43 -11.69 -34.26
C GLY A 50 0.12 -10.61 -35.16
N SER A 51 0.07 -10.79 -36.46
CA SER A 51 0.77 -10.05 -37.51
C SER A 51 0.32 -8.59 -37.74
N SER A 52 -0.51 -7.98 -36.87
CA SER A 52 -0.98 -6.60 -37.02
C SER A 52 -0.25 -5.59 -36.12
N GLY A 53 0.17 -5.95 -34.90
CA GLY A 53 0.87 -5.02 -33.99
C GLY A 53 2.32 -4.72 -34.39
N GLY A 54 2.99 -5.60 -35.13
CA GLY A 54 4.37 -5.43 -35.56
C GLY A 54 4.59 -4.28 -36.54
N SER A 55 3.63 -3.97 -37.39
CA SER A 55 3.74 -2.89 -38.36
C SER A 55 3.53 -1.49 -37.76
N GLU A 56 2.62 -1.37 -36.79
CA GLU A 56 2.32 -0.10 -36.09
C GLU A 56 3.43 0.28 -35.14
N TYR A 57 3.94 -0.65 -34.35
CA TYR A 57 5.10 -0.46 -33.48
C TYR A 57 6.36 -0.09 -34.30
N GLY A 58 6.64 -0.83 -35.36
CA GLY A 58 7.75 -0.53 -36.27
C GLY A 58 7.64 0.86 -36.90
N THR A 59 6.43 1.28 -37.26
CA THR A 59 6.14 2.62 -37.75
C THR A 59 6.38 3.70 -36.71
N ALA A 60 5.96 3.48 -35.49
CA ALA A 60 6.20 4.41 -34.36
C ALA A 60 7.71 4.58 -34.11
N VAL A 61 8.45 3.49 -34.01
CA VAL A 61 9.93 3.51 -33.85
C VAL A 61 10.61 4.25 -35.00
N LYS A 62 10.15 4.05 -36.25
CA LYS A 62 10.69 4.76 -37.42
C LYS A 62 10.45 6.26 -37.29
N ARG A 63 9.25 6.70 -36.94
CA ARG A 63 8.93 8.13 -36.74
C ARG A 63 9.79 8.77 -35.67
N ILE A 64 10.03 8.06 -34.58
CA ILE A 64 10.90 8.53 -33.51
C ILE A 64 12.35 8.72 -34.02
N LYS A 65 12.89 7.75 -34.75
CA LYS A 65 14.23 7.85 -35.35
C LYS A 65 14.35 9.01 -36.32
N GLU A 66 13.33 9.24 -37.13
CA GLU A 66 13.28 10.36 -38.08
C GLU A 66 13.24 11.70 -37.32
N ALA A 67 12.38 11.83 -36.29
CA ALA A 67 12.31 13.03 -35.48
C ALA A 67 13.63 13.34 -34.79
N ARG A 68 14.26 12.35 -34.14
CA ARG A 68 15.59 12.51 -33.53
C ARG A 68 16.66 12.98 -34.51
N LYS A 69 16.65 12.46 -35.75
CA LYS A 69 17.57 12.90 -36.77
C LYS A 69 17.38 14.39 -37.10
N TYR A 70 16.12 14.83 -37.26
CA TYR A 70 15.84 16.24 -37.53
C TYR A 70 16.23 17.14 -36.38
N LEU A 71 15.97 16.72 -35.15
CA LEU A 71 16.36 17.47 -33.94
C LEU A 71 17.88 17.59 -33.81
N ALA A 72 18.61 16.51 -34.07
CA ALA A 72 20.07 16.54 -34.06
C ALA A 72 20.68 17.44 -35.14
N GLU A 73 20.04 17.53 -36.31
CA GLU A 73 20.56 18.31 -37.46
C GLU A 73 20.11 19.77 -37.43
N LYS A 74 18.93 20.07 -36.92
CA LYS A 74 18.25 21.38 -37.06
C LYS A 74 17.51 21.86 -35.82
N GLY A 75 17.53 21.08 -34.75
CA GLY A 75 16.80 21.38 -33.50
C GLY A 75 17.61 22.24 -32.53
N ASP A 76 17.03 22.49 -31.39
CA ASP A 76 17.69 23.15 -30.26
C ASP A 76 18.87 22.28 -29.78
N PRO A 77 20.10 22.80 -29.71
CA PRO A 77 21.24 22.07 -29.19
C PRO A 77 21.12 21.66 -27.72
N ASN A 78 20.18 22.26 -26.98
CA ASN A 78 19.86 21.90 -25.59
C ASN A 78 18.75 20.86 -25.49
N PHE A 79 18.28 20.27 -26.60
CA PHE A 79 17.25 19.21 -26.56
C PHE A 79 17.77 18.00 -25.81
N ASP A 80 17.10 17.69 -24.68
CA ASP A 80 17.39 16.54 -23.82
C ASP A 80 16.75 15.28 -24.40
N ASP A 81 17.52 14.54 -25.18
CA ASP A 81 17.08 13.32 -25.87
C ASP A 81 16.79 12.18 -24.88
N GLU A 82 17.53 12.10 -23.77
CA GLU A 82 17.30 11.09 -22.72
C GLU A 82 15.96 11.35 -22.01
N LYS A 83 15.71 12.58 -21.64
CA LYS A 83 14.43 12.98 -21.03
C LYS A 83 13.25 12.78 -22.00
N ALA A 84 13.44 13.00 -23.29
CA ALA A 84 12.43 12.76 -24.31
C ALA A 84 12.10 11.26 -24.46
N LEU A 85 13.12 10.39 -24.41
CA LEU A 85 12.94 8.93 -24.44
C LEU A 85 12.19 8.42 -23.21
N GLU A 86 12.53 8.91 -22.01
CA GLU A 86 11.77 8.60 -20.78
C GLU A 86 10.31 9.07 -20.89
N GLY A 87 10.09 10.27 -21.40
CA GLY A 87 8.76 10.82 -21.64
C GLY A 87 7.91 9.97 -22.59
N MET A 88 8.55 9.35 -23.61
CA MET A 88 7.85 8.46 -24.54
C MET A 88 7.38 7.16 -23.86
N ILE A 89 8.21 6.54 -23.01
CA ILE A 89 7.84 5.34 -22.27
C ILE A 89 6.66 5.67 -21.32
N THR A 90 6.79 6.76 -20.58
CA THR A 90 5.74 7.25 -19.70
C THR A 90 4.43 7.55 -20.45
N GLY A 91 4.54 8.22 -21.62
CA GLY A 91 3.38 8.51 -22.46
C GLY A 91 2.70 7.25 -23.01
N TYR A 92 3.47 6.26 -23.41
CA TYR A 92 2.96 4.97 -23.88
C TYR A 92 2.17 4.25 -22.79
N LEU A 93 2.72 4.17 -21.58
CA LEU A 93 2.07 3.49 -20.46
C LEU A 93 0.81 4.23 -20.00
N ASN A 94 0.86 5.56 -19.88
CA ASN A 94 -0.30 6.38 -19.51
C ASN A 94 -1.45 6.25 -20.52
N ALA A 95 -1.13 6.14 -21.82
CA ALA A 95 -2.12 5.92 -22.87
C ALA A 95 -2.82 4.55 -22.76
N GLY A 96 -2.21 3.58 -22.07
CA GLY A 96 -2.81 2.28 -21.77
C GLY A 96 -3.98 2.34 -20.77
N GLY A 97 -4.19 3.47 -20.08
CA GLY A 97 -5.35 3.73 -19.23
C GLY A 97 -5.28 3.10 -17.83
N ASP A 98 -4.25 2.33 -17.52
CA ASP A 98 -4.02 1.83 -16.16
C ASP A 98 -3.18 2.83 -15.35
N LYS A 99 -3.85 3.53 -14.42
CA LYS A 99 -3.21 4.54 -13.56
C LYS A 99 -2.17 3.95 -12.58
N TYR A 100 -2.11 2.64 -12.42
CA TYR A 100 -1.17 1.95 -11.55
C TYR A 100 0.02 1.39 -12.32
N THR A 101 0.04 1.49 -13.66
CA THR A 101 1.16 1.04 -14.48
C THR A 101 2.05 2.21 -14.84
N TYR A 102 3.34 2.13 -14.47
CA TYR A 102 4.33 3.16 -14.78
C TYR A 102 5.73 2.58 -14.90
N TYR A 103 6.60 3.31 -15.58
CA TYR A 103 8.02 3.02 -15.69
C TYR A 103 8.81 3.98 -14.81
N TYR A 104 9.89 3.48 -14.23
CA TYR A 104 10.88 4.32 -13.57
C TYR A 104 12.29 3.88 -13.93
N ASN A 105 13.12 4.88 -14.29
CA ASN A 105 14.53 4.67 -14.58
C ASN A 105 15.32 4.66 -13.28
N TYR A 106 16.17 3.66 -13.12
CA TYR A 106 16.92 3.43 -11.89
C TYR A 106 18.41 3.38 -12.18
N ASN A 107 19.18 4.32 -11.67
CA ASN A 107 20.62 4.20 -11.62
C ASN A 107 21.02 3.35 -10.42
N GLU A 108 21.69 2.25 -10.67
CA GLU A 108 21.99 1.12 -9.77
C GLU A 108 22.67 1.48 -8.43
N THR A 109 23.10 2.71 -8.21
CA THR A 109 23.94 3.04 -7.06
C THR A 109 23.20 3.45 -5.79
N ASP A 110 21.91 3.81 -5.83
CA ASP A 110 21.29 4.50 -4.70
C ASP A 110 20.18 3.79 -3.91
N ALA A 111 19.63 2.66 -4.33
CA ALA A 111 18.50 2.08 -3.62
C ALA A 111 18.28 0.56 -3.77
N THR A 112 19.26 -0.24 -4.10
CA THR A 112 19.09 -1.69 -4.28
C THR A 112 18.70 -2.46 -3.02
N THR A 113 18.76 -1.85 -1.83
CA THR A 113 18.50 -2.56 -0.56
C THR A 113 17.07 -2.41 -0.06
N ASP A 114 16.37 -1.31 -0.40
CA ASP A 114 15.04 -1.03 0.19
C ASP A 114 13.86 -1.41 -0.71
N MET A 115 14.05 -1.46 -2.03
CA MET A 115 12.93 -1.77 -2.95
C MET A 115 12.68 -3.28 -3.17
N THR A 116 13.64 -4.15 -2.89
CA THR A 116 13.43 -5.60 -2.96
C THR A 116 12.57 -6.15 -1.83
N ASN A 117 12.33 -5.37 -0.78
CA ASN A 117 11.43 -5.70 0.31
C ASN A 117 9.99 -5.18 0.11
N GLU A 118 9.75 -4.31 -0.89
CA GLU A 118 8.43 -3.76 -1.22
C GLU A 118 7.77 -4.47 -2.41
N VAL A 119 7.67 -5.76 -2.36
CA VAL A 119 7.01 -6.57 -3.39
C VAL A 119 5.49 -6.45 -3.31
N ASN A 120 4.87 -5.33 -3.02
CA ASN A 120 3.38 -5.23 -3.13
C ASN A 120 2.82 -3.84 -2.79
N GLY A 121 3.37 -2.77 -3.32
CA GLY A 121 2.69 -1.48 -3.13
C GLY A 121 3.33 -0.37 -3.93
N ALA A 122 2.50 0.55 -4.45
CA ALA A 122 3.00 1.86 -4.86
C ALA A 122 3.89 2.42 -3.74
N PRO A 123 4.96 3.17 -4.03
CA PRO A 123 5.77 3.78 -3.00
C PRO A 123 4.90 4.75 -2.19
N THR A 124 4.20 4.21 -1.23
CA THR A 124 3.75 5.02 -0.12
C THR A 124 5.03 5.48 0.54
N ALA A 125 5.10 6.75 0.88
CA ALA A 125 6.24 7.31 1.58
C ALA A 125 6.35 6.67 2.98
N VAL A 126 6.69 5.38 3.02
CA VAL A 126 6.91 4.60 4.22
C VAL A 126 8.07 5.27 4.94
N GLY A 127 7.81 5.79 6.13
CA GLY A 127 8.80 6.52 6.92
C GLY A 127 8.67 8.05 6.89
N SER A 128 8.10 8.67 5.85
CA SER A 128 7.84 10.12 5.85
C SER A 128 6.59 10.50 6.67
N GLY A 129 5.60 9.62 6.71
CA GLY A 129 4.35 9.84 7.47
C GLY A 129 3.36 10.76 6.78
N PHE A 130 3.41 10.89 5.46
CA PHE A 130 2.40 11.62 4.71
C PHE A 130 2.05 10.95 3.38
N LYS A 131 0.86 11.23 2.88
CA LYS A 131 0.43 10.90 1.53
C LYS A 131 0.33 12.14 0.69
N VAL A 132 0.52 11.98 -0.60
CA VAL A 132 0.50 13.07 -1.55
C VAL A 132 -0.41 12.77 -2.75
N ASP A 133 -0.92 13.83 -3.35
CA ASP A 133 -1.56 13.82 -4.65
C ASP A 133 -1.03 14.99 -5.47
N LYS A 134 -1.39 15.06 -6.73
CA LYS A 134 -1.04 16.18 -7.59
C LYS A 134 -2.04 17.32 -7.39
N SER A 135 -1.54 18.50 -7.05
CA SER A 135 -2.39 19.69 -6.95
C SER A 135 -2.81 20.21 -8.33
N LYS A 136 -3.83 21.06 -8.37
CA LYS A 136 -4.28 21.71 -9.61
C LYS A 136 -3.18 22.56 -10.29
N ASN A 137 -2.21 23.02 -9.52
CA ASN A 137 -1.09 23.83 -10.00
C ASN A 137 0.10 22.98 -10.46
N GLY A 138 -0.02 21.65 -10.43
CA GLY A 138 1.05 20.73 -10.79
C GLY A 138 2.05 20.43 -9.67
N ASN A 139 1.90 21.03 -8.49
CA ASN A 139 2.67 20.73 -7.29
C ASN A 139 2.21 19.42 -6.64
N ILE A 140 2.86 19.03 -5.56
CA ILE A 140 2.43 17.92 -4.70
C ILE A 140 1.63 18.48 -3.54
N ILE A 141 0.41 18.00 -3.31
CA ILE A 141 -0.38 18.36 -2.14
C ILE A 141 -0.41 17.20 -1.14
N LEU A 142 -0.22 17.50 0.14
CA LEU A 142 -0.34 16.52 1.22
C LEU A 142 -1.82 16.24 1.49
N THR A 143 -2.25 15.02 1.21
CA THR A 143 -3.64 14.58 1.43
C THR A 143 -3.83 13.94 2.79
N SER A 144 -2.75 13.49 3.42
CA SER A 144 -2.75 12.90 4.77
C SER A 144 -1.41 13.13 5.44
N VAL A 145 -1.42 13.40 6.74
CA VAL A 145 -0.23 13.44 7.61
C VAL A 145 -0.52 12.52 8.80
N THR A 146 0.33 11.52 8.98
CA THR A 146 0.15 10.53 10.05
C THR A 146 0.68 11.07 11.36
N PRO A 147 -0.17 11.16 12.40
CA PRO A 147 0.23 11.69 13.71
C PRO A 147 1.41 10.92 14.31
N GLY A 148 2.38 11.66 14.83
CA GLY A 148 3.58 11.12 15.47
C GLY A 148 4.65 10.58 14.52
N MET A 149 4.44 10.61 13.21
CA MET A 149 5.48 10.33 12.21
C MET A 149 6.36 11.54 11.89
N ALA A 150 7.37 11.33 11.05
CA ALA A 150 8.37 12.34 10.71
C ALA A 150 7.74 13.64 10.20
N ALA A 151 6.74 13.56 9.33
CA ALA A 151 6.05 14.73 8.78
C ALA A 151 5.31 15.54 9.87
N ASP A 152 4.54 14.86 10.71
CA ASP A 152 3.80 15.50 11.81
C ASP A 152 4.76 16.12 12.82
N LYS A 153 5.79 15.38 13.26
CA LYS A 153 6.81 15.88 14.19
C LYS A 153 7.56 17.11 13.68
N GLN A 154 7.69 17.24 12.37
CA GLN A 154 8.38 18.34 11.70
C GLN A 154 7.43 19.43 11.20
N GLY A 155 6.14 19.34 11.56
CA GLY A 155 5.16 20.40 11.37
C GLY A 155 4.54 20.48 9.97
N LEU A 156 4.67 19.44 9.14
CA LEU A 156 3.90 19.32 7.91
C LEU A 156 2.43 19.07 8.23
N LYS A 157 1.54 19.57 7.39
CA LYS A 157 0.09 19.51 7.59
C LYS A 157 -0.63 19.06 6.33
N VAL A 158 -1.81 18.51 6.49
CA VAL A 158 -2.74 18.27 5.37
C VAL A 158 -3.01 19.58 4.64
N ASN A 159 -3.06 19.54 3.32
CA ASN A 159 -3.17 20.65 2.38
C ASN A 159 -1.88 21.49 2.20
N ASP A 160 -0.76 21.16 2.81
CA ASP A 160 0.51 21.73 2.39
C ASP A 160 0.81 21.35 0.95
N GLU A 161 1.28 22.28 0.14
CA GLU A 161 1.79 21.99 -1.19
C GLU A 161 3.32 22.02 -1.17
N ILE A 162 3.97 20.95 -1.62
CA ILE A 162 5.41 20.95 -1.86
C ILE A 162 5.63 21.50 -3.27
N THR A 163 6.31 22.64 -3.37
CA THR A 163 6.57 23.36 -4.62
C THR A 163 7.95 23.03 -5.19
N ALA A 164 8.93 22.72 -4.32
CA ALA A 164 10.27 22.32 -4.75
C ALA A 164 10.90 21.31 -3.78
N ILE A 165 11.84 20.52 -4.29
CA ILE A 165 12.68 19.57 -3.52
C ILE A 165 14.14 19.81 -3.87
N ASP A 166 14.98 20.08 -2.87
CA ASP A 166 16.39 20.48 -3.01
C ASP A 166 16.58 21.67 -3.97
N GLY A 167 15.62 22.60 -3.97
CA GLY A 167 15.61 23.76 -4.84
C GLY A 167 15.19 23.51 -6.28
N ILE A 168 14.80 22.29 -6.64
CA ILE A 168 14.29 21.95 -7.97
C ILE A 168 12.76 21.92 -7.91
N SER A 169 12.12 22.72 -8.76
CA SER A 169 10.66 22.81 -8.85
C SER A 169 10.01 21.45 -9.12
N ILE A 170 8.90 21.16 -8.45
CA ILE A 170 8.11 19.95 -8.72
C ILE A 170 7.61 19.89 -10.15
N ALA A 171 7.23 21.04 -10.72
CA ALA A 171 6.76 21.13 -12.11
C ALA A 171 7.82 20.67 -13.15
N GLU A 172 9.10 20.71 -12.76
CA GLU A 172 10.23 20.27 -13.59
C GLU A 172 10.63 18.80 -13.35
N GLN A 173 9.89 18.08 -12.50
CA GLN A 173 10.21 16.71 -12.12
C GLN A 173 9.08 15.75 -12.45
N THR A 174 9.45 14.51 -12.82
CA THR A 174 8.46 13.42 -12.89
C THR A 174 8.08 12.97 -11.48
N TYR A 175 6.93 12.30 -11.36
CA TYR A 175 6.45 11.73 -10.08
C TYR A 175 7.54 10.90 -9.40
N GLU A 176 8.23 10.07 -10.17
CA GLU A 176 9.25 9.15 -9.68
C GLU A 176 10.46 9.90 -9.11
N LYS A 177 10.88 11.01 -9.76
CA LYS A 177 12.04 11.80 -9.30
C LYS A 177 11.78 12.43 -7.94
N TYR A 178 10.63 13.05 -7.75
CA TYR A 178 10.35 13.67 -6.46
C TYR A 178 10.00 12.64 -5.38
N ALA A 179 9.29 11.57 -5.71
CA ALA A 179 8.99 10.51 -4.77
C ALA A 179 10.28 9.92 -4.18
N ARG A 180 11.29 9.63 -5.02
CA ARG A 180 12.59 9.16 -4.57
C ARG A 180 13.34 10.14 -3.68
N LYS A 181 13.26 11.44 -4.00
CA LYS A 181 13.91 12.47 -3.19
C LYS A 181 13.25 12.62 -1.83
N ILE A 182 11.94 12.48 -1.75
CA ILE A 182 11.20 12.48 -0.48
C ILE A 182 11.49 11.21 0.31
N LEU A 183 11.38 10.05 -0.35
CA LEU A 183 11.84 8.77 0.18
C LEU A 183 13.35 8.83 0.40
N GLY A 184 14.02 7.88 0.66
CA GLY A 184 15.47 7.87 0.76
C GLY A 184 15.90 7.22 2.05
N LYS A 185 17.20 7.21 2.25
CA LYS A 185 17.81 6.49 3.36
C LYS A 185 17.42 7.09 4.70
N ASP A 186 17.12 6.23 5.66
CA ASP A 186 16.82 6.60 7.05
C ASP A 186 17.88 7.56 7.64
N ASN A 187 17.43 8.52 8.46
CA ASN A 187 18.27 9.56 9.08
C ASN A 187 18.98 10.51 8.10
N THR A 188 18.59 10.53 6.82
CA THR A 188 19.04 11.57 5.88
C THR A 188 18.04 12.71 5.82
N GLU A 189 18.47 13.85 5.28
CA GLU A 189 17.63 15.04 5.12
C GLU A 189 17.37 15.33 3.66
N VAL A 190 16.23 15.97 3.39
CA VAL A 190 15.88 16.56 2.10
C VAL A 190 15.24 17.91 2.35
N ARG A 191 15.60 18.91 1.56
CA ARG A 191 15.02 20.23 1.67
C ARG A 191 13.74 20.30 0.86
N LEU A 192 12.63 20.59 1.56
CA LEU A 192 11.31 20.78 0.94
C LEU A 192 10.96 22.27 0.98
N THR A 193 10.55 22.83 -0.15
CA THR A 193 9.87 24.13 -0.19
C THR A 193 8.37 23.87 -0.13
N VAL A 194 7.72 24.45 0.86
CA VAL A 194 6.31 24.18 1.20
C VAL A 194 5.52 25.47 1.09
N LEU A 195 4.41 25.43 0.37
CA LEU A 195 3.41 26.49 0.30
C LEU A 195 2.24 26.13 1.21
N ARG A 196 1.96 26.98 2.20
CA ARG A 196 0.84 26.87 3.13
C ARG A 196 0.13 28.22 3.26
N ASP A 197 -1.16 28.24 3.04
CA ASP A 197 -1.99 29.45 3.18
C ASP A 197 -1.47 30.67 2.37
N GLY A 198 -0.78 30.41 1.26
CA GLY A 198 -0.21 31.42 0.37
C GLY A 198 1.22 31.88 0.73
N GLU A 199 1.80 31.35 1.80
CA GLU A 199 3.18 31.65 2.21
C GLU A 199 4.10 30.46 1.93
N GLU A 200 5.26 30.72 1.33
CA GLU A 200 6.32 29.71 1.13
C GLU A 200 7.32 29.72 2.28
N PHE A 201 7.72 28.53 2.71
CA PHE A 201 8.80 28.34 3.67
C PHE A 201 9.58 27.05 3.36
N GLU A 202 10.81 26.95 3.86
CA GLU A 202 11.64 25.76 3.69
C GLU A 202 11.66 24.90 4.96
N ILE A 203 11.64 23.58 4.77
CA ILE A 203 11.84 22.59 5.82
C ILE A 203 12.99 21.66 5.39
N ASN A 204 13.99 21.50 6.24
CA ASN A 204 14.95 20.41 6.13
C ASN A 204 14.29 19.17 6.70
N PHE A 205 13.57 18.45 5.84
CA PHE A 205 12.81 17.27 6.22
C PHE A 205 13.76 16.09 6.49
N LYS A 206 13.87 15.73 7.76
CA LYS A 206 14.65 14.56 8.18
C LYS A 206 13.81 13.31 8.01
N ARG A 207 14.29 12.37 7.22
CA ARG A 207 13.68 11.06 7.04
C ARG A 207 13.85 10.24 8.31
N ASP A 208 12.77 9.76 8.86
CA ASP A 208 12.74 8.89 10.03
C ASP A 208 11.85 7.69 9.70
N ASN A 209 12.48 6.61 9.30
CA ASN A 209 11.81 5.35 9.00
C ASN A 209 11.53 4.54 10.28
N LYS A 210 11.97 5.06 11.44
CA LYS A 210 11.74 4.45 12.74
C LYS A 210 10.55 5.10 13.43
N GLY A 211 9.41 4.45 13.36
CA GLY A 211 8.36 4.69 14.32
C GLY A 211 7.27 5.68 13.94
N GLY A 212 6.78 5.60 12.73
CA GLY A 212 5.37 5.90 12.58
C GLY A 212 4.59 4.91 13.41
N LYS A 213 3.55 5.37 14.11
CA LYS A 213 2.60 4.46 14.76
C LYS A 213 1.85 3.71 13.64
N ALA A 214 2.44 2.64 13.11
CA ALA A 214 1.74 1.80 12.14
C ALA A 214 0.47 1.20 12.75
N LEU A 215 0.47 1.04 14.08
CA LEU A 215 -0.66 0.64 14.91
C LEU A 215 -0.72 1.49 16.18
N ASP A 216 -1.85 2.15 16.41
CA ASP A 216 -2.21 2.76 17.70
C ASP A 216 -3.27 1.91 18.39
N PHE A 217 -3.17 1.76 19.72
CA PHE A 217 -4.14 0.98 20.48
C PHE A 217 -4.35 1.54 21.88
N LYS A 218 -5.55 1.38 22.38
CA LYS A 218 -5.96 1.76 23.74
C LYS A 218 -7.21 0.99 24.14
N GLN A 219 -7.53 0.98 25.43
CA GLN A 219 -8.82 0.51 25.92
C GLN A 219 -9.74 1.70 26.19
N ILE A 220 -11.00 1.60 25.77
CA ILE A 220 -12.07 2.60 26.01
C ILE A 220 -13.18 1.87 26.76
N GLY A 221 -13.28 2.07 28.08
CA GLY A 221 -14.19 1.27 28.91
C GLY A 221 -13.86 -0.22 28.81
N ASN A 222 -14.82 -1.01 28.36
CA ASN A 222 -14.66 -2.47 28.12
C ASN A 222 -14.39 -2.78 26.65
N ILE A 223 -14.02 -1.82 25.82
CA ILE A 223 -13.76 -2.02 24.40
C ILE A 223 -12.28 -1.83 24.12
N GLY A 224 -11.67 -2.81 23.46
CA GLY A 224 -10.36 -2.66 22.83
C GLY A 224 -10.48 -1.79 21.58
N TYR A 225 -9.58 -0.85 21.39
CA TYR A 225 -9.51 -0.03 20.18
C TYR A 225 -8.13 -0.18 19.58
N MET A 226 -8.06 -0.50 18.27
CA MET A 226 -6.83 -0.54 17.48
C MET A 226 -7.05 0.19 16.18
N ARG A 227 -6.15 1.14 15.85
CA ARG A 227 -6.14 1.90 14.62
C ARG A 227 -4.90 1.58 13.82
N PHE A 228 -5.11 1.03 12.64
CA PHE A 228 -4.04 0.80 11.67
C PHE A 228 -3.85 2.03 10.79
N PHE A 229 -2.61 2.46 10.67
CA PHE A 229 -2.21 3.45 9.68
C PHE A 229 -1.60 2.79 8.45
N TYR A 230 -1.05 1.57 8.62
CA TYR A 230 -0.47 0.76 7.58
C TYR A 230 -0.32 -0.69 8.02
N PHE A 231 -0.37 -1.66 7.08
CA PHE A 231 -0.08 -3.06 7.34
C PHE A 231 1.37 -3.39 6.99
N ASP A 232 2.24 -3.44 7.99
CA ASP A 232 3.66 -3.75 7.88
C ASP A 232 4.15 -4.62 9.06
N ASP A 233 5.45 -4.91 9.09
CA ASP A 233 6.06 -5.69 10.16
C ASP A 233 5.94 -4.99 11.53
N PHE A 234 5.94 -3.65 11.55
CA PHE A 234 5.84 -2.89 12.79
C PHE A 234 4.43 -2.94 13.37
N SER A 235 3.39 -2.81 12.54
CA SER A 235 2.01 -2.91 13.00
C SER A 235 1.70 -4.28 13.55
N ILE A 236 2.11 -5.34 12.84
CA ILE A 236 1.86 -6.72 13.25
C ILE A 236 2.71 -7.11 14.47
N GLY A 237 3.97 -6.66 14.54
CA GLY A 237 4.83 -6.88 15.70
C GLY A 237 4.33 -6.28 17.01
N ARG A 238 3.35 -5.35 16.95
CA ARG A 238 2.72 -4.73 18.13
C ARG A 238 1.39 -5.32 18.52
N LEU A 239 0.88 -6.32 17.79
CA LEU A 239 -0.42 -6.93 18.11
C LEU A 239 -0.43 -7.60 19.47
N ASP A 240 0.65 -8.25 19.86
CA ASP A 240 0.75 -8.88 21.19
C ASP A 240 0.67 -7.83 22.30
N ASP A 241 1.38 -6.72 22.18
CA ASP A 241 1.30 -5.60 23.12
C ASP A 241 -0.13 -5.06 23.20
N ALA A 242 -0.82 -4.95 22.06
CA ALA A 242 -2.21 -4.49 22.03
C ALA A 242 -3.14 -5.44 22.76
N PHE A 243 -3.08 -6.75 22.45
CA PHE A 243 -3.92 -7.75 23.12
C PHE A 243 -3.62 -7.86 24.63
N ASP A 244 -2.34 -7.80 25.02
CA ASP A 244 -1.92 -7.86 26.42
C ASP A 244 -2.34 -6.62 27.21
N SER A 245 -2.53 -5.48 26.55
CA SER A 245 -3.00 -4.24 27.18
C SER A 245 -4.49 -4.27 27.54
N TYR A 246 -5.28 -5.12 26.87
CA TYR A 246 -6.72 -5.17 27.07
C TYR A 246 -7.10 -6.05 28.28
N LYS A 247 -8.01 -5.53 29.12
CA LYS A 247 -8.47 -6.23 30.31
C LYS A 247 -10.01 -6.29 30.32
N ASN A 248 -10.55 -7.52 30.35
CA ASN A 248 -12.00 -7.75 30.45
C ASN A 248 -12.81 -7.00 29.40
N ILE A 249 -12.38 -7.09 28.14
CA ILE A 249 -13.07 -6.43 27.03
C ILE A 249 -14.27 -7.26 26.54
N ASN A 250 -15.32 -6.57 26.10
CA ASN A 250 -16.53 -7.16 25.50
C ASN A 250 -16.41 -7.23 23.97
N GLY A 251 -15.54 -6.42 23.36
CA GLY A 251 -15.36 -6.34 21.92
C GLY A 251 -14.15 -5.50 21.53
N ILE A 252 -13.85 -5.48 20.25
CA ILE A 252 -12.76 -4.70 19.67
C ILE A 252 -13.27 -3.85 18.51
N VAL A 253 -12.91 -2.56 18.52
CA VAL A 253 -13.01 -1.67 17.36
C VAL A 253 -11.68 -1.71 16.59
N VAL A 254 -11.75 -2.13 15.35
CA VAL A 254 -10.64 -2.11 14.38
C VAL A 254 -10.83 -0.91 13.46
N ASP A 255 -10.03 0.13 13.63
CA ASP A 255 -10.15 1.36 12.86
C ASP A 255 -9.19 1.32 11.65
N LEU A 256 -9.76 1.14 10.46
CA LEU A 256 -9.07 1.13 9.17
C LEU A 256 -9.34 2.41 8.37
N ARG A 257 -9.95 3.42 8.96
CA ARG A 257 -10.18 4.71 8.29
C ARG A 257 -8.84 5.36 7.96
N ASP A 258 -8.72 5.87 6.75
CA ASP A 258 -7.50 6.44 6.17
C ASP A 258 -6.32 5.45 6.07
N CYS A 259 -6.54 4.15 6.29
CA CYS A 259 -5.51 3.14 6.11
C CYS A 259 -5.43 2.69 4.62
N PRO A 260 -4.35 2.99 3.90
CA PRO A 260 -4.22 2.68 2.47
C PRO A 260 -3.96 1.20 2.19
N GLY A 261 -3.81 0.41 3.24
CA GLY A 261 -3.42 -0.99 3.14
C GLY A 261 -1.99 -1.24 3.56
N GLY A 262 -1.23 -1.90 2.73
CA GLY A 262 0.14 -2.32 2.98
C GLY A 262 0.41 -3.72 2.45
N THR A 263 1.23 -4.48 3.14
CA THR A 263 1.60 -5.84 2.75
C THR A 263 0.43 -6.81 2.98
N THR A 264 -0.01 -7.50 1.94
CA THR A 264 -1.10 -8.48 2.00
C THR A 264 -0.84 -9.55 3.05
N GLY A 265 0.39 -10.08 3.15
CA GLY A 265 0.75 -11.08 4.15
C GLY A 265 0.51 -10.58 5.58
N ARG A 266 0.80 -9.31 5.89
CA ARG A 266 0.57 -8.72 7.21
C ARG A 266 -0.91 -8.50 7.51
N ALA A 267 -1.70 -8.14 6.51
CA ALA A 267 -3.16 -8.12 6.63
C ALA A 267 -3.73 -9.52 6.97
N LEU A 268 -3.22 -10.57 6.34
CA LEU A 268 -3.60 -11.96 6.62
C LEU A 268 -3.18 -12.43 8.03
N ASP A 269 -1.98 -12.02 8.50
CA ASP A 269 -1.54 -12.29 9.88
C ASP A 269 -2.52 -11.66 10.89
N PHE A 270 -2.96 -10.42 10.64
CA PHE A 270 -3.96 -9.77 11.48
C PHE A 270 -5.32 -10.48 11.45
N VAL A 271 -5.84 -10.81 10.27
CA VAL A 271 -7.09 -11.55 10.12
C VAL A 271 -7.04 -12.88 10.86
N SER A 272 -5.88 -13.56 10.85
CA SER A 272 -5.68 -14.82 11.54
C SER A 272 -5.86 -14.74 13.06
N CYS A 273 -5.77 -13.54 13.64
CA CYS A 273 -6.05 -13.37 15.08
C CYS A 273 -7.53 -13.52 15.43
N PHE A 274 -8.46 -13.43 14.48
CA PHE A 274 -9.91 -13.38 14.73
C PHE A 274 -10.71 -14.46 14.02
N VAL A 275 -10.15 -15.08 12.99
CA VAL A 275 -10.86 -16.01 12.10
C VAL A 275 -10.32 -17.42 12.27
N GLU A 276 -11.21 -18.41 12.34
CA GLU A 276 -10.83 -19.82 12.35
C GLU A 276 -10.21 -20.24 11.02
N SER A 277 -9.22 -21.11 11.10
CA SER A 277 -8.54 -21.63 9.89
C SER A 277 -9.52 -22.29 8.91
N GLY A 278 -9.45 -21.91 7.65
CA GLY A 278 -10.28 -22.45 6.58
C GLY A 278 -11.69 -21.86 6.48
N LYS A 279 -12.06 -20.90 7.33
CA LYS A 279 -13.37 -20.22 7.25
C LYS A 279 -13.44 -19.21 6.10
N VAL A 280 -12.32 -18.66 5.73
CA VAL A 280 -12.20 -17.68 4.65
C VAL A 280 -11.02 -18.03 3.76
N GLU A 281 -11.08 -17.56 2.53
CA GLU A 281 -9.98 -17.69 1.57
C GLU A 281 -9.75 -16.38 0.83
N LEU A 282 -8.48 -16.09 0.56
CA LEU A 282 -8.05 -15.09 -0.38
C LEU A 282 -7.44 -15.78 -1.59
N LYS A 283 -7.93 -15.47 -2.75
CA LYS A 283 -7.35 -15.89 -4.03
C LYS A 283 -6.87 -14.68 -4.80
N SER A 284 -5.85 -14.89 -5.63
CA SER A 284 -5.49 -13.91 -6.64
C SER A 284 -5.49 -14.57 -8.03
N TYR A 285 -5.80 -13.75 -9.01
CA TYR A 285 -5.90 -14.17 -10.41
C TYR A 285 -5.09 -13.21 -11.26
N ASP A 286 -4.35 -13.77 -12.23
CA ASP A 286 -3.66 -12.98 -13.23
C ASP A 286 -4.66 -12.33 -14.22
N PRO A 287 -4.22 -11.44 -15.15
CA PRO A 287 -5.10 -10.83 -16.15
C PRO A 287 -5.77 -11.82 -17.12
N LYS A 288 -5.36 -13.08 -17.15
CA LYS A 288 -5.95 -14.16 -17.96
C LYS A 288 -6.88 -15.06 -17.15
N ASP A 289 -7.22 -14.64 -15.92
CA ASP A 289 -8.04 -15.39 -14.97
C ASP A 289 -7.43 -16.75 -14.52
N ASN A 290 -6.10 -16.92 -14.61
CA ASN A 290 -5.43 -18.04 -13.97
C ASN A 290 -5.24 -17.74 -12.49
N GLU A 291 -5.61 -18.70 -11.63
CA GLU A 291 -5.36 -18.58 -10.19
C GLU A 291 -3.86 -18.61 -9.92
N THR A 292 -3.37 -17.60 -9.19
CA THR A 292 -1.94 -17.43 -8.88
C THR A 292 -1.63 -17.60 -7.40
N LEU A 293 -2.62 -17.46 -6.53
CA LEU A 293 -2.48 -17.62 -5.08
C LEU A 293 -3.81 -18.07 -4.49
N GLU A 294 -3.76 -19.00 -3.55
CA GLU A 294 -4.83 -19.34 -2.62
C GLU A 294 -4.27 -19.35 -1.20
N VAL A 295 -4.86 -18.55 -0.30
CA VAL A 295 -4.48 -18.48 1.13
C VAL A 295 -5.74 -18.58 1.98
N LYS A 296 -5.69 -19.41 3.01
CA LYS A 296 -6.74 -19.58 4.01
C LYS A 296 -6.23 -19.15 5.37
N PRO A 297 -6.31 -17.85 5.71
CA PRO A 297 -5.87 -17.37 7.01
C PRO A 297 -6.71 -17.95 8.13
N GLY A 298 -6.15 -18.02 9.32
CA GLY A 298 -6.87 -18.41 10.51
C GLY A 298 -5.95 -18.87 11.64
N GLY A 299 -6.40 -18.67 12.88
CA GLY A 299 -5.64 -19.01 14.07
C GLY A 299 -6.38 -18.75 15.38
N VAL A 300 -7.29 -17.83 15.40
CA VAL A 300 -8.10 -17.34 16.55
C VAL A 300 -7.30 -17.12 17.82
N LYS A 301 -6.76 -15.93 17.96
CA LYS A 301 -6.14 -15.45 19.18
C LYS A 301 -7.14 -14.73 20.10
N CYS A 302 -8.14 -14.09 19.51
CA CYS A 302 -9.15 -13.30 20.17
C CYS A 302 -10.54 -13.56 19.57
N ASP A 303 -11.47 -14.03 20.41
CA ASP A 303 -12.83 -14.39 20.00
C ASP A 303 -13.90 -13.49 20.66
N VAL A 304 -13.70 -12.18 20.61
CA VAL A 304 -14.71 -11.20 20.98
C VAL A 304 -15.37 -10.60 19.74
N PRO A 305 -16.60 -10.06 19.82
CA PRO A 305 -17.22 -9.30 18.73
C PRO A 305 -16.31 -8.17 18.24
N ILE A 306 -16.37 -7.87 16.94
CA ILE A 306 -15.58 -6.78 16.35
C ILE A 306 -16.43 -5.82 15.55
N VAL A 307 -16.09 -4.54 15.60
CA VAL A 307 -16.58 -3.54 14.69
C VAL A 307 -15.40 -2.97 13.91
N VAL A 308 -15.50 -2.99 12.59
CA VAL A 308 -14.48 -2.42 11.70
C VAL A 308 -14.95 -1.06 11.21
N LEU A 309 -14.18 -0.02 11.50
CA LEU A 309 -14.41 1.33 10.99
C LEU A 309 -13.70 1.49 9.64
N VAL A 310 -14.43 1.94 8.63
CA VAL A 310 -13.94 2.11 7.26
C VAL A 310 -14.37 3.46 6.67
N ASN A 311 -13.60 3.98 5.71
CA ASN A 311 -13.96 5.14 4.92
C ASN A 311 -13.43 5.06 3.49
N GLU A 312 -13.66 6.11 2.69
CA GLU A 312 -13.24 6.22 1.29
C GLU A 312 -11.73 6.14 1.06
N ASN A 313 -10.93 6.26 2.11
CA ASN A 313 -9.47 6.11 2.06
C ASN A 313 -8.99 4.73 2.57
N THR A 314 -9.92 3.88 3.04
CA THR A 314 -9.63 2.47 3.35
C THR A 314 -9.38 1.72 2.05
N ALA A 315 -8.16 1.24 1.79
CA ALA A 315 -7.80 0.70 0.47
C ALA A 315 -6.95 -0.57 0.51
N SER A 316 -6.96 -1.36 -0.59
CA SER A 316 -6.03 -2.47 -0.84
C SER A 316 -6.04 -3.53 0.27
N ALA A 317 -4.91 -3.79 0.95
CA ALA A 317 -4.82 -4.77 2.05
C ALA A 317 -5.81 -4.50 3.19
N SER A 318 -6.19 -3.22 3.43
CA SER A 318 -7.25 -2.88 4.38
C SER A 318 -8.62 -3.37 3.89
N GLU A 319 -8.89 -3.34 2.60
CA GLU A 319 -10.13 -3.88 2.03
C GLU A 319 -10.15 -5.41 2.06
N ILE A 320 -9.00 -6.06 1.81
CA ILE A 320 -8.84 -7.51 2.01
C ILE A 320 -9.16 -7.86 3.47
N THR A 321 -8.57 -7.16 4.43
CA THR A 321 -8.84 -7.34 5.87
C THR A 321 -10.33 -7.17 6.17
N THR A 322 -10.93 -6.09 5.67
CA THR A 322 -12.37 -5.79 5.86
C THR A 322 -13.25 -6.93 5.34
N ALA A 323 -12.99 -7.41 4.12
CA ALA A 323 -13.77 -8.49 3.51
C ALA A 323 -13.61 -9.82 4.26
N LEU A 324 -12.37 -10.19 4.59
CA LEU A 324 -12.07 -11.45 5.29
C LEU A 324 -12.65 -11.48 6.71
N LEU A 325 -12.54 -10.38 7.47
CA LEU A 325 -13.14 -10.29 8.79
C LEU A 325 -14.67 -10.35 8.74
N LYS A 326 -15.28 -9.65 7.78
CA LYS A 326 -16.72 -9.67 7.58
C LYS A 326 -17.26 -11.05 7.27
N ASP A 327 -16.55 -11.82 6.48
CA ASP A 327 -16.98 -13.16 6.07
C ASP A 327 -16.61 -14.23 7.08
N GLY A 328 -15.48 -14.07 7.74
CA GLY A 328 -14.93 -15.08 8.63
C GLY A 328 -15.43 -15.03 10.05
N LYS A 329 -15.94 -13.89 10.49
CA LYS A 329 -16.38 -13.67 11.88
C LYS A 329 -17.84 -13.24 11.92
N LYS A 330 -18.71 -14.11 12.49
CA LYS A 330 -20.15 -13.89 12.55
C LYS A 330 -20.53 -12.58 13.24
N ASP A 331 -19.78 -12.22 14.30
CA ASP A 331 -20.02 -11.02 15.11
C ASP A 331 -19.10 -9.88 14.66
N CYS A 332 -18.96 -9.71 13.32
CA CYS A 332 -18.26 -8.60 12.69
C CYS A 332 -19.24 -7.65 12.02
N THR A 333 -19.20 -6.37 12.40
CA THR A 333 -20.00 -5.30 11.79
C THR A 333 -19.10 -4.23 11.19
N LEU A 334 -19.39 -3.81 9.97
CA LEU A 334 -18.67 -2.72 9.30
C LEU A 334 -19.44 -1.42 9.52
N VAL A 335 -18.75 -0.35 9.94
CA VAL A 335 -19.33 0.97 10.20
C VAL A 335 -18.51 2.05 9.50
N GLY A 336 -19.15 3.04 8.91
CA GLY A 336 -18.50 4.17 8.28
C GLY A 336 -19.02 4.50 6.91
N THR A 337 -18.14 4.78 5.95
CA THR A 337 -18.48 5.05 4.56
C THR A 337 -17.86 4.01 3.63
N LYS A 338 -18.28 4.00 2.35
CA LYS A 338 -17.79 3.05 1.35
C LYS A 338 -16.27 3.17 1.17
N THR A 339 -15.57 2.02 1.07
CA THR A 339 -14.13 1.98 0.91
C THR A 339 -13.65 2.43 -0.48
N PHE A 340 -12.36 2.58 -0.67
CA PHE A 340 -11.71 3.12 -1.88
C PHE A 340 -11.99 2.33 -3.15
N GLY A 341 -11.97 1.01 -3.07
CA GLY A 341 -12.16 0.15 -4.24
C GLY A 341 -10.85 -0.20 -4.97
N LYS A 342 -9.81 -0.61 -4.26
CA LYS A 342 -8.58 -1.16 -4.87
C LYS A 342 -8.52 -2.68 -4.65
N GLY A 343 -9.13 -3.44 -5.56
CA GLY A 343 -9.16 -4.91 -5.54
C GLY A 343 -8.12 -5.57 -6.45
N ILE A 344 -7.07 -4.84 -6.84
CA ILE A 344 -6.00 -5.28 -7.73
C ILE A 344 -4.64 -5.16 -7.07
N PHE A 345 -3.65 -5.91 -7.61
CA PHE A 345 -2.27 -5.84 -7.14
C PHE A 345 -1.31 -5.56 -8.30
N GLN A 346 -0.15 -5.04 -7.96
CA GLN A 346 0.89 -4.68 -8.91
C GLN A 346 2.16 -5.50 -8.64
N TYR A 347 2.95 -5.68 -9.71
CA TYR A 347 4.33 -6.15 -9.62
C TYR A 347 5.28 -5.12 -10.18
N SER A 348 6.51 -5.11 -9.66
CA SER A 348 7.62 -4.39 -10.24
C SER A 348 8.61 -5.39 -10.82
N THR A 349 8.99 -5.21 -12.07
CA THR A 349 9.97 -6.05 -12.74
C THR A 349 11.11 -5.22 -13.33
N PRO A 350 12.38 -5.60 -13.13
CA PRO A 350 13.48 -4.94 -13.81
C PRO A 350 13.40 -5.19 -15.32
N LEU A 351 13.75 -4.18 -16.10
CA LEU A 351 13.89 -4.30 -17.55
C LEU A 351 15.35 -4.56 -17.89
N GLU A 352 15.61 -5.43 -18.87
CA GLU A 352 16.97 -5.73 -19.35
C GLU A 352 17.71 -4.49 -19.85
N SER A 353 16.97 -3.51 -20.38
CA SER A 353 17.49 -2.23 -20.83
C SER A 353 17.75 -1.20 -19.73
N GLY A 354 17.50 -1.58 -18.46
CA GLY A 354 17.57 -0.69 -17.30
C GLY A 354 16.19 -0.15 -16.89
N GLY A 355 16.10 0.24 -15.62
CA GLY A 355 14.86 0.69 -15.00
C GLY A 355 13.90 -0.45 -14.63
N TYR A 356 12.72 -0.09 -14.17
CA TYR A 356 11.69 -1.01 -13.71
C TYR A 356 10.34 -0.65 -14.32
N LEU A 357 9.58 -1.68 -14.64
CA LEU A 357 8.16 -1.57 -14.97
C LEU A 357 7.34 -1.98 -13.75
N HIS A 358 6.53 -1.06 -13.25
CA HIS A 358 5.48 -1.32 -12.27
C HIS A 358 4.16 -1.46 -13.02
N TYR A 359 3.44 -2.56 -12.83
CA TYR A 359 2.24 -2.85 -13.62
C TYR A 359 1.21 -3.64 -12.84
N THR A 360 -0.06 -3.47 -13.19
CA THR A 360 -1.14 -4.26 -12.63
C THR A 360 -1.01 -5.72 -13.07
N ALA A 361 -0.76 -6.59 -12.10
CA ALA A 361 -0.47 -8.01 -12.33
C ALA A 361 -1.69 -8.92 -12.09
N GLY A 362 -2.76 -8.39 -11.52
CA GLY A 362 -3.96 -9.19 -11.31
C GLY A 362 -4.94 -8.61 -10.30
N LYS A 363 -5.90 -9.43 -9.89
CA LYS A 363 -6.98 -9.08 -8.97
C LYS A 363 -7.06 -10.03 -7.79
N PHE A 364 -7.62 -9.55 -6.69
CA PHE A 364 -7.96 -10.36 -5.52
C PHE A 364 -9.43 -10.77 -5.53
N VAL A 365 -9.70 -11.95 -4.99
CA VAL A 365 -11.05 -12.48 -4.75
C VAL A 365 -11.09 -13.05 -3.33
N VAL A 366 -12.07 -12.63 -2.54
CA VAL A 366 -12.31 -13.14 -1.19
C VAL A 366 -13.55 -14.02 -1.21
N ASN A 367 -13.43 -15.28 -0.77
CA ASN A 367 -14.53 -16.24 -0.67
C ASN A 367 -15.38 -16.36 -1.93
N GLY A 368 -14.78 -16.26 -3.12
CA GLY A 368 -15.49 -16.33 -4.39
C GLY A 368 -16.42 -15.16 -4.70
N ARG A 369 -16.36 -14.05 -3.93
CA ARG A 369 -17.14 -12.84 -4.20
C ARG A 369 -16.63 -12.09 -5.42
N ASP A 370 -17.48 -11.27 -5.99
CA ASP A 370 -17.07 -10.30 -7.00
C ASP A 370 -15.97 -9.38 -6.48
N ASN A 371 -15.00 -9.09 -7.33
CA ASN A 371 -13.93 -8.18 -6.99
C ASN A 371 -14.46 -6.75 -6.80
N TRP A 372 -14.02 -6.08 -5.72
CA TRP A 372 -14.46 -4.74 -5.36
C TRP A 372 -13.70 -3.60 -6.08
N ASN A 373 -12.85 -3.92 -7.06
CA ASN A 373 -12.06 -2.91 -7.77
C ASN A 373 -12.96 -1.89 -8.49
N GLY A 374 -12.71 -0.61 -8.23
CA GLY A 374 -13.52 0.51 -8.75
C GLY A 374 -14.89 0.67 -8.09
N VAL A 375 -15.29 -0.25 -7.18
CA VAL A 375 -16.60 -0.23 -6.52
C VAL A 375 -16.49 0.08 -5.03
N GLY A 376 -15.51 -0.54 -4.33
CA GLY A 376 -15.36 -0.47 -2.89
C GLY A 376 -16.30 -1.41 -2.13
N ILE A 377 -16.08 -1.53 -0.83
CA ILE A 377 -16.88 -2.33 0.11
C ILE A 377 -17.82 -1.39 0.85
N THR A 378 -19.11 -1.67 0.77
CA THR A 378 -20.14 -0.89 1.48
C THR A 378 -20.25 -1.40 2.92
N PRO A 379 -20.18 -0.53 3.95
CA PRO A 379 -20.36 -0.93 5.33
C PRO A 379 -21.81 -1.35 5.64
N ASP A 380 -22.00 -2.13 6.70
CA ASP A 380 -23.32 -2.55 7.18
C ASP A 380 -24.11 -1.37 7.78
N VAL A 381 -23.40 -0.47 8.44
CA VAL A 381 -23.96 0.73 9.09
C VAL A 381 -23.26 1.95 8.49
N VAL A 382 -23.96 2.63 7.58
CA VAL A 382 -23.44 3.86 6.98
C VAL A 382 -23.57 5.02 7.95
N VAL A 383 -22.43 5.65 8.27
CA VAL A 383 -22.35 6.83 9.14
C VAL A 383 -21.43 7.85 8.45
N GLU A 384 -22.03 8.87 7.87
CA GLU A 384 -21.29 9.98 7.22
C GLU A 384 -20.65 10.88 8.28
N MET A 385 -19.39 11.23 8.10
CA MET A 385 -18.65 12.11 9.00
C MET A 385 -17.49 12.79 8.27
N ASP A 386 -17.16 14.01 8.63
CA ASP A 386 -15.93 14.67 8.18
C ASP A 386 -14.72 13.92 8.80
N SER A 387 -13.79 13.48 7.96
CA SER A 387 -12.59 12.74 8.38
C SER A 387 -11.71 13.52 9.38
N LYS A 388 -11.81 14.86 9.40
CA LYS A 388 -11.15 15.71 10.40
C LYS A 388 -11.61 15.47 11.83
N LEU A 389 -12.76 14.82 12.02
CA LEU A 389 -13.31 14.50 13.33
C LEU A 389 -12.83 13.15 13.88
N ILE A 390 -12.11 12.37 13.08
CA ILE A 390 -11.56 11.06 13.48
C ILE A 390 -10.69 11.22 14.73
N GLY A 391 -10.99 10.44 15.76
CA GLY A 391 -10.24 10.43 17.01
C GLY A 391 -10.53 11.61 17.96
N THR A 392 -11.45 12.51 17.60
CA THR A 392 -11.93 13.59 18.48
C THR A 392 -13.15 13.15 19.31
N ASP A 393 -13.59 13.99 20.23
CA ASP A 393 -14.84 13.80 20.97
C ASP A 393 -16.11 13.86 20.12
N LYS A 394 -15.99 14.35 18.88
CA LYS A 394 -17.05 14.43 17.86
C LYS A 394 -17.06 13.25 16.88
N ASP A 395 -16.21 12.25 17.08
CA ASP A 395 -16.15 11.05 16.25
C ASP A 395 -17.40 10.18 16.44
N ILE A 396 -18.43 10.46 15.62
CA ILE A 396 -19.72 9.75 15.69
C ILE A 396 -19.62 8.32 15.15
N GLN A 397 -18.68 8.03 14.26
CA GLN A 397 -18.45 6.67 13.77
C GLN A 397 -17.86 5.79 14.87
N LEU A 398 -16.89 6.29 15.64
CA LEU A 398 -16.33 5.57 16.79
C LEU A 398 -17.38 5.39 17.88
N LYS A 399 -18.20 6.42 18.16
CA LYS A 399 -19.31 6.29 19.13
C LYS A 399 -20.29 5.20 18.71
N LYS A 400 -20.64 5.15 17.42
CA LYS A 400 -21.53 4.10 16.89
C LYS A 400 -20.92 2.70 17.00
N ALA A 401 -19.61 2.58 16.76
CA ALA A 401 -18.89 1.32 16.91
C ALA A 401 -18.90 0.82 18.36
N ILE A 402 -18.69 1.70 19.33
CA ILE A 402 -18.76 1.38 20.77
C ILE A 402 -20.19 0.94 21.14
N GLU A 403 -21.21 1.71 20.73
CA GLU A 403 -22.63 1.37 20.99
C GLU A 403 -23.03 -0.03 20.51
N LEU A 404 -22.42 -0.51 19.41
CA LEU A 404 -22.71 -1.84 18.85
C LEU A 404 -22.01 -2.99 19.62
N LEU A 405 -21.05 -2.67 20.48
CA LEU A 405 -20.27 -3.64 21.27
C LEU A 405 -20.64 -3.62 22.76
N ASP A 406 -21.35 -2.60 23.23
CA ASP A 406 -21.89 -2.50 24.60
C ASP A 406 -23.18 -3.34 24.72
#